data_dda1ef3fcd05ed8276a8cd352e1be31d
#
_entry.id   dda1ef3fcd05ed8276a8cd352e1be31d
#
_cell.length_a   1.000
_cell.length_b   1.000
_cell.length_c   1.000
_cell.angle_alpha   90.00
_cell.angle_beta   90.00
_cell.angle_gamma   90.00
#
_symmetry.space_group_name_H-M   'P 1'
#
loop_
_entity.id
_entity.type
_entity.pdbx_description
1 polymer ?
#
loop_
_entity_poly.entity_id
_entity_poly.type
_entity_poly.pdbx_seq_one_letter_code
_entity_poly.pdbx_strand_id
1 'polypeptide(L)'
;QWSLMSYLARINYTLKHKYLFSVNARVDGSSRFGTNNKYGFFPSASAGWRISEEAFMEPVKEVISNLKLRASYGFTGNTEIGVYESLATLGTSNWILGNQLVSGFFPNKIPNPDLKWERTGQFDIGLDLGLFNNRFSLEFDYYRRDTKEMLVNVDVPASVGLASVETNVGSVRNSGLDFTVKWEDSFKDFRYGIRLTGTTIKNEVTNLGGKRITSGDIGSGKSVHMTEEGMPIKYFYGYKTIGIFQSNEEIEQYNAMAAAASGDAKKKYQANVAPGDLIYADTDGNGYITAEDRTDLGSPTPKFIGGLGITAAWKGFDLSIDLQGNFGNKIYNAKQAERNAGVDNWDRSFLDRWTENNRNTSIPRMTFEGNNYFVSDRYVESGNYVKLQTVELGYTFPKNLMQKVHIQNLRLYFSGNNLLYFTNYN
;
A
#
# COMPACT_ATOMS: atom_id res chain seq x y z
N GLN A 1 9.52 -26.82 10.42
CA GLN A 1 9.97 -27.02 9.04
C GLN A 1 8.77 -27.10 8.10
N TRP A 2 8.91 -26.59 6.87
CA TRP A 2 7.90 -26.70 5.82
C TRP A 2 8.60 -27.05 4.50
N SER A 3 7.83 -27.58 3.55
CA SER A 3 8.32 -27.98 2.25
C SER A 3 7.39 -27.47 1.15
N LEU A 4 7.98 -27.15 0.00
CA LEU A 4 7.28 -26.76 -1.24
C LEU A 4 7.76 -27.67 -2.36
N MET A 5 6.83 -28.18 -3.15
CA MET A 5 7.13 -28.97 -4.36
C MET A 5 6.35 -28.38 -5.54
N SER A 6 7.03 -28.22 -6.66
CA SER A 6 6.46 -27.55 -7.84
C SER A 6 6.70 -28.36 -9.11
N TYR A 7 5.66 -28.45 -9.93
CA TYR A 7 5.71 -28.96 -11.29
C TYR A 7 5.38 -27.85 -12.26
N LEU A 8 6.17 -27.71 -13.32
CA LEU A 8 6.08 -26.60 -14.27
C LEU A 8 6.13 -27.15 -15.71
N ALA A 9 5.19 -26.65 -16.54
CA ALA A 9 5.23 -26.84 -17.98
C ALA A 9 5.01 -25.49 -18.67
N ARG A 10 5.77 -25.23 -19.75
CA ARG A 10 5.66 -24.00 -20.54
C ARG A 10 5.79 -24.31 -22.03
N ILE A 11 4.89 -23.73 -22.82
CA ILE A 11 4.92 -23.80 -24.28
C ILE A 11 4.92 -22.36 -24.79
N ASN A 12 5.92 -22.05 -25.65
CA ASN A 12 5.98 -20.78 -26.37
C ASN A 12 5.91 -21.09 -27.86
N TYR A 13 5.05 -20.39 -28.58
CA TYR A 13 4.88 -20.54 -30.01
C TYR A 13 4.90 -19.18 -30.69
N THR A 14 5.71 -19.07 -31.75
CA THR A 14 5.82 -17.86 -32.56
C THR A 14 5.48 -18.19 -34.00
N LEU A 15 4.36 -17.63 -34.47
CA LEU A 15 3.90 -17.82 -35.84
C LEU A 15 4.32 -16.64 -36.72
N LYS A 16 5.04 -16.92 -37.80
CA LYS A 16 5.50 -15.94 -38.81
C LYS A 16 6.22 -14.71 -38.22
N HIS A 17 6.86 -14.84 -37.07
CA HIS A 17 7.47 -13.74 -36.28
C HIS A 17 6.51 -12.63 -35.85
N LYS A 18 5.19 -12.76 -36.10
CA LYS A 18 4.14 -11.75 -35.86
C LYS A 18 3.28 -12.08 -34.67
N TYR A 19 2.86 -13.32 -34.55
CA TYR A 19 1.94 -13.78 -33.52
C TYR A 19 2.69 -14.60 -32.48
N LEU A 20 2.62 -14.16 -31.23
CA LEU A 20 3.34 -14.74 -30.11
C LEU A 20 2.30 -15.35 -29.17
N PHE A 21 2.50 -16.60 -28.79
CA PHE A 21 1.64 -17.29 -27.83
C PHE A 21 2.50 -17.94 -26.75
N SER A 22 2.05 -17.82 -25.51
CA SER A 22 2.68 -18.53 -24.39
C SER A 22 1.60 -19.13 -23.51
N VAL A 23 1.76 -20.39 -23.16
CA VAL A 23 0.90 -21.08 -22.20
C VAL A 23 1.78 -21.69 -21.13
N ASN A 24 1.46 -21.42 -19.87
CA ASN A 24 2.17 -21.98 -18.72
C ASN A 24 1.18 -22.72 -17.85
N ALA A 25 1.61 -23.83 -17.27
CA ALA A 25 0.88 -24.57 -16.27
C ALA A 25 1.82 -24.86 -15.10
N ARG A 26 1.39 -24.52 -13.89
CA ARG A 26 2.15 -24.76 -12.68
C ARG A 26 1.26 -25.39 -11.62
N VAL A 27 1.76 -26.44 -11.00
CA VAL A 27 1.16 -27.09 -9.83
C VAL A 27 2.14 -26.97 -8.68
N ASP A 28 1.72 -26.32 -7.61
CA ASP A 28 2.52 -26.14 -6.39
C ASP A 28 1.88 -26.86 -5.22
N GLY A 29 2.65 -27.66 -4.48
CA GLY A 29 2.23 -28.32 -3.26
C GLY A 29 2.98 -27.79 -2.06
N SER A 30 2.27 -27.33 -1.02
CA SER A 30 2.86 -26.81 0.22
C SER A 30 2.39 -27.61 1.43
N SER A 31 3.33 -27.95 2.32
CA SER A 31 3.03 -28.60 3.60
C SER A 31 2.41 -27.68 4.64
N ARG A 32 2.28 -26.39 4.36
CA ARG A 32 1.61 -25.42 5.25
C ARG A 32 0.11 -25.58 5.26
N PHE A 33 -0.48 -26.06 4.15
CA PHE A 33 -1.92 -26.25 4.00
C PHE A 33 -2.41 -27.59 4.52
N GLY A 34 -3.69 -27.63 4.83
CA GLY A 34 -4.40 -28.82 5.26
C GLY A 34 -4.39 -29.95 4.22
N THR A 35 -4.79 -31.13 4.63
CA THR A 35 -4.72 -32.35 3.81
C THR A 35 -5.50 -32.22 2.50
N ASN A 36 -6.60 -31.46 2.52
CA ASN A 36 -7.54 -31.33 1.39
C ASN A 36 -7.03 -30.36 0.30
N ASN A 37 -6.17 -29.39 0.63
CA ASN A 37 -5.82 -28.29 -0.28
C ASN A 37 -4.31 -28.04 -0.38
N LYS A 38 -3.49 -29.09 -0.26
CA LYS A 38 -2.02 -28.99 -0.34
C LYS A 38 -1.55 -28.47 -1.70
N TYR A 39 -2.24 -28.82 -2.79
CA TYR A 39 -1.85 -28.51 -4.14
C TYR A 39 -2.72 -27.41 -4.74
N GLY A 40 -2.07 -26.38 -5.32
CA GLY A 40 -2.72 -25.34 -6.11
C GLY A 40 -2.33 -25.47 -7.59
N PHE A 41 -3.28 -25.22 -8.49
CA PHE A 41 -3.05 -25.17 -9.94
C PHE A 41 -3.15 -23.75 -10.45
N PHE A 42 -2.07 -23.27 -11.11
CA PHE A 42 -1.88 -21.89 -11.55
C PHE A 42 -1.55 -21.83 -13.04
N PRO A 43 -2.58 -21.91 -13.91
CA PRO A 43 -2.39 -21.74 -15.34
C PRO A 43 -2.25 -20.27 -15.71
N SER A 44 -1.54 -20.00 -16.83
CA SER A 44 -1.51 -18.68 -17.46
C SER A 44 -1.36 -18.81 -18.98
N ALA A 45 -1.92 -17.83 -19.68
CA ALA A 45 -1.79 -17.70 -21.12
C ALA A 45 -1.52 -16.25 -21.50
N SER A 46 -0.74 -16.04 -22.56
CA SER A 46 -0.54 -14.72 -23.15
C SER A 46 -0.52 -14.80 -24.66
N ALA A 47 -0.97 -13.72 -25.30
CA ALA A 47 -0.90 -13.51 -26.73
C ALA A 47 -0.28 -12.15 -27.03
N GLY A 48 0.51 -12.09 -28.09
CA GLY A 48 1.09 -10.86 -28.60
C GLY A 48 0.99 -10.79 -30.12
N TRP A 49 0.67 -9.61 -30.63
CA TRP A 49 0.63 -9.33 -32.05
C TRP A 49 1.57 -8.19 -32.38
N ARG A 50 2.61 -8.51 -33.15
CA ARG A 50 3.54 -7.52 -33.71
C ARG A 50 2.93 -6.91 -34.96
N ILE A 51 2.16 -5.86 -34.79
CA ILE A 51 1.47 -5.17 -35.88
C ILE A 51 2.47 -4.56 -36.85
N SER A 52 3.61 -4.05 -36.33
CA SER A 52 4.70 -3.48 -37.14
C SER A 52 5.29 -4.45 -38.17
N GLU A 53 5.11 -5.76 -37.99
CA GLU A 53 5.59 -6.78 -38.93
C GLU A 53 4.56 -7.11 -40.03
N GLU A 54 3.36 -6.51 -40.00
CA GLU A 54 2.36 -6.72 -41.03
C GLU A 54 2.68 -5.94 -42.32
N ALA A 55 2.30 -6.51 -43.47
CA ALA A 55 2.62 -5.93 -44.79
C ALA A 55 1.99 -4.51 -44.97
N PHE A 56 0.84 -4.27 -44.35
CA PHE A 56 0.18 -2.95 -44.41
C PHE A 56 0.92 -1.86 -43.61
N MET A 57 1.85 -2.23 -42.73
CA MET A 57 2.66 -1.27 -41.97
C MET A 57 3.93 -0.82 -42.71
N GLU A 58 4.27 -1.49 -43.80
CA GLU A 58 5.49 -1.18 -44.60
C GLU A 58 5.65 0.32 -44.95
N PRO A 59 4.59 1.05 -45.38
CA PRO A 59 4.71 2.45 -45.74
C PRO A 59 5.03 3.38 -44.57
N VAL A 60 4.79 2.95 -43.32
CA VAL A 60 4.94 3.76 -42.11
C VAL A 60 6.08 3.29 -41.22
N LYS A 61 6.86 2.29 -41.62
CA LYS A 61 7.96 1.71 -40.81
C LYS A 61 9.07 2.71 -40.45
N GLU A 62 9.30 3.73 -41.29
CA GLU A 62 10.27 4.77 -40.99
C GLU A 62 9.87 5.61 -39.76
N VAL A 63 8.56 5.75 -39.52
CA VAL A 63 8.03 6.47 -38.39
C VAL A 63 7.71 5.51 -37.24
N ILE A 64 6.96 4.43 -37.52
CA ILE A 64 6.54 3.44 -36.54
C ILE A 64 7.49 2.22 -36.60
N SER A 65 8.51 2.24 -35.78
CA SER A 65 9.55 1.21 -35.74
C SER A 65 9.11 -0.08 -35.04
N ASN A 66 8.22 0.06 -34.08
CA ASN A 66 7.63 -1.08 -33.34
C ASN A 66 6.21 -0.74 -32.94
N LEU A 67 5.29 -1.66 -33.20
CA LEU A 67 3.93 -1.60 -32.71
C LEU A 67 3.47 -3.01 -32.36
N LYS A 68 3.23 -3.26 -31.06
CA LYS A 68 2.82 -4.56 -30.57
C LYS A 68 1.69 -4.44 -29.56
N LEU A 69 0.67 -5.23 -29.73
CA LEU A 69 -0.38 -5.45 -28.74
C LEU A 69 -0.10 -6.72 -27.94
N ARG A 70 -0.37 -6.66 -26.65
CA ARG A 70 -0.21 -7.78 -25.71
C ARG A 70 -1.50 -7.98 -24.92
N ALA A 71 -1.84 -9.23 -24.63
CA ALA A 71 -2.86 -9.57 -23.67
C ALA A 71 -2.40 -10.79 -22.88
N SER A 72 -2.67 -10.80 -21.59
CA SER A 72 -2.39 -11.96 -20.74
C SER A 72 -3.47 -12.18 -19.69
N TYR A 73 -3.65 -13.42 -19.31
CA TYR A 73 -4.46 -13.81 -18.16
C TYR A 73 -3.82 -15.00 -17.47
N GLY A 74 -3.72 -14.94 -16.15
CA GLY A 74 -3.12 -16.02 -15.40
C GLY A 74 -3.41 -15.97 -13.92
N PHE A 75 -3.06 -17.05 -13.24
CA PHE A 75 -3.23 -17.20 -11.81
C PHE A 75 -1.89 -17.38 -11.11
N THR A 76 -1.78 -16.77 -9.92
CA THR A 76 -0.70 -16.99 -8.98
C THR A 76 -1.27 -17.37 -7.61
N GLY A 77 -0.51 -18.14 -6.84
CA GLY A 77 -0.87 -18.54 -5.49
C GLY A 77 0.09 -17.93 -4.46
N ASN A 78 -0.43 -17.67 -3.26
CA ASN A 78 0.34 -17.27 -2.12
C ASN A 78 0.23 -18.31 -1.01
N THR A 79 1.38 -18.66 -0.36
CA THR A 79 1.50 -19.63 0.73
C THR A 79 1.96 -19.01 2.04
N GLU A 80 1.96 -17.67 2.14
CA GLU A 80 2.45 -17.00 3.35
C GLU A 80 1.45 -17.09 4.50
N ILE A 81 1.35 -18.31 5.05
CA ILE A 81 0.68 -18.61 6.31
C ILE A 81 1.69 -19.20 7.29
N GLY A 82 1.37 -19.15 8.56
CA GLY A 82 2.16 -19.81 9.61
C GLY A 82 2.29 -21.32 9.35
N VAL A 83 3.33 -21.89 9.89
CA VAL A 83 3.49 -23.36 9.86
C VAL A 83 2.50 -23.95 10.86
N TYR A 84 1.76 -24.99 10.46
CA TYR A 84 0.74 -25.67 11.27
C TYR A 84 -0.56 -24.88 11.52
N GLU A 85 -0.85 -23.83 10.74
CA GLU A 85 -2.11 -23.06 10.89
C GLU A 85 -3.36 -23.92 10.61
N SER A 86 -3.25 -24.95 9.79
CA SER A 86 -4.36 -25.90 9.53
C SER A 86 -4.62 -26.89 10.65
N LEU A 87 -3.74 -26.95 11.68
CA LEU A 87 -3.81 -27.95 12.75
C LEU A 87 -4.21 -27.30 14.09
N ALA A 88 -4.88 -28.08 14.92
CA ALA A 88 -5.03 -27.74 16.34
C ALA A 88 -3.66 -27.78 17.02
N THR A 89 -3.31 -26.73 17.74
CA THR A 89 -2.10 -26.67 18.56
C THR A 89 -2.48 -26.45 20.01
N LEU A 90 -1.61 -26.90 20.92
CA LEU A 90 -1.81 -26.76 22.36
C LEU A 90 -0.94 -25.62 22.88
N GLY A 91 -1.55 -24.73 23.63
CA GLY A 91 -0.88 -23.75 24.47
C GLY A 91 -0.66 -24.30 25.87
N THR A 92 0.26 -23.71 26.62
CA THR A 92 0.51 -24.02 28.02
C THR A 92 0.15 -22.84 28.90
N SER A 93 -0.50 -23.09 30.03
CA SER A 93 -0.76 -22.10 31.07
C SER A 93 -0.42 -22.69 32.44
N ASN A 94 0.20 -21.90 33.29
CA ASN A 94 0.56 -22.31 34.62
C ASN A 94 -0.56 -21.97 35.58
N TRP A 95 -0.95 -22.95 36.40
CA TRP A 95 -1.99 -22.83 37.42
C TRP A 95 -1.44 -23.20 38.79
N ILE A 96 -2.03 -22.71 39.85
CA ILE A 96 -1.67 -23.09 41.22
C ILE A 96 -2.75 -24.05 41.72
N LEU A 97 -2.37 -25.32 41.91
CA LEU A 97 -3.21 -26.36 42.48
C LEU A 97 -2.53 -26.92 43.74
N GLY A 98 -3.20 -26.87 44.87
CA GLY A 98 -2.65 -27.37 46.14
C GLY A 98 -1.33 -26.71 46.55
N ASN A 99 -1.20 -25.40 46.33
CA ASN A 99 0.01 -24.59 46.57
C ASN A 99 1.25 -24.98 45.74
N GLN A 100 1.04 -25.70 44.63
CA GLN A 100 2.09 -26.09 43.66
C GLN A 100 1.77 -25.48 42.29
N LEU A 101 2.80 -25.05 41.58
CA LEU A 101 2.69 -24.58 40.19
C LEU A 101 2.56 -25.80 39.28
N VAL A 102 1.43 -25.94 38.59
CA VAL A 102 1.13 -27.01 37.65
C VAL A 102 0.92 -26.44 36.26
N SER A 103 1.57 -27.01 35.25
CA SER A 103 1.35 -26.63 33.85
C SER A 103 0.12 -27.32 33.29
N GLY A 104 -0.87 -26.56 32.86
CA GLY A 104 -2.03 -27.02 32.13
C GLY A 104 -1.84 -26.87 30.63
N PHE A 105 -2.55 -27.65 29.83
CA PHE A 105 -2.60 -27.58 28.37
C PHE A 105 -4.01 -27.21 27.92
N PHE A 106 -4.11 -26.36 26.91
CA PHE A 106 -5.38 -25.95 26.32
C PHE A 106 -5.22 -25.82 24.80
N PRO A 107 -6.28 -26.05 24.00
CA PRO A 107 -6.27 -25.73 22.58
C PRO A 107 -6.11 -24.21 22.39
N ASN A 108 -5.11 -23.78 21.62
CA ASN A 108 -4.88 -22.36 21.36
C ASN A 108 -5.24 -21.96 19.92
N LYS A 109 -5.64 -22.93 19.06
CA LYS A 109 -6.10 -22.72 17.69
C LYS A 109 -7.22 -23.68 17.32
N ILE A 110 -8.15 -23.19 16.52
CA ILE A 110 -9.17 -24.00 15.85
C ILE A 110 -8.55 -24.60 14.60
N PRO A 111 -8.57 -25.95 14.41
CA PRO A 111 -8.06 -26.54 13.18
C PRO A 111 -8.92 -26.17 11.99
N ASN A 112 -8.28 -25.85 10.87
CA ASN A 112 -8.96 -25.63 9.59
C ASN A 112 -8.32 -26.53 8.51
N PRO A 113 -8.81 -27.77 8.33
CA PRO A 113 -8.26 -28.69 7.33
C PRO A 113 -8.54 -28.23 5.87
N ASP A 114 -9.50 -27.33 5.69
CA ASP A 114 -9.89 -26.77 4.39
C ASP A 114 -9.14 -25.49 4.03
N LEU A 115 -8.19 -25.09 4.89
CA LEU A 115 -7.32 -23.96 4.60
C LEU A 115 -6.57 -24.17 3.29
N LYS A 116 -6.67 -23.20 2.37
CA LYS A 116 -6.19 -23.31 0.99
C LYS A 116 -5.40 -22.09 0.55
N TRP A 117 -4.79 -22.22 -0.61
CA TRP A 117 -4.04 -21.19 -1.28
C TRP A 117 -4.88 -19.91 -1.50
N GLU A 118 -4.34 -18.78 -1.14
CA GLU A 118 -4.80 -17.50 -1.65
C GLU A 118 -4.51 -17.43 -3.14
N ARG A 119 -5.50 -17.10 -3.94
CA ARG A 119 -5.42 -17.12 -5.41
C ARG A 119 -5.62 -15.74 -5.99
N THR A 120 -4.65 -15.28 -6.78
CA THR A 120 -4.75 -14.03 -7.53
C THR A 120 -4.89 -14.34 -9.02
N GLY A 121 -6.01 -13.93 -9.61
CA GLY A 121 -6.20 -13.88 -11.05
C GLY A 121 -5.81 -12.51 -11.58
N GLN A 122 -4.90 -12.44 -12.55
CA GLN A 122 -4.47 -11.19 -13.17
C GLN A 122 -4.82 -11.18 -14.65
N PHE A 123 -5.51 -10.14 -15.07
CA PHE A 123 -5.72 -9.74 -16.47
C PHE A 123 -4.83 -8.54 -16.78
N ASP A 124 -4.22 -8.56 -17.96
CA ASP A 124 -3.35 -7.52 -18.43
C ASP A 124 -3.50 -7.32 -19.93
N ILE A 125 -3.60 -6.07 -20.39
CA ILE A 125 -3.60 -5.70 -21.81
C ILE A 125 -2.65 -4.53 -22.00
N GLY A 126 -1.73 -4.64 -22.96
CA GLY A 126 -0.67 -3.66 -23.15
C GLY A 126 -0.37 -3.36 -24.61
N LEU A 127 0.20 -2.19 -24.79
CA LEU A 127 0.66 -1.64 -26.04
C LEU A 127 2.16 -1.27 -25.92
N ASP A 128 2.98 -1.81 -26.84
CA ASP A 128 4.36 -1.38 -27.02
C ASP A 128 4.46 -0.59 -28.33
N LEU A 129 4.86 0.67 -28.24
CA LEU A 129 5.03 1.58 -29.38
C LEU A 129 6.47 2.09 -29.42
N GLY A 130 7.13 1.97 -30.59
CA GLY A 130 8.41 2.58 -30.87
C GLY A 130 8.32 3.46 -32.11
N LEU A 131 8.80 4.68 -32.02
CA LEU A 131 8.82 5.63 -33.12
C LEU A 131 10.25 6.07 -33.43
N PHE A 132 10.46 6.50 -34.69
CA PHE A 132 11.73 7.09 -35.16
C PHE A 132 12.96 6.24 -34.87
N ASN A 133 12.94 4.98 -35.28
CA ASN A 133 13.96 3.98 -34.98
C ASN A 133 14.13 3.75 -33.45
N ASN A 134 13.01 3.71 -32.73
CA ASN A 134 12.93 3.57 -31.27
C ASN A 134 13.58 4.69 -30.45
N ARG A 135 13.78 5.89 -31.03
CA ARG A 135 14.16 7.07 -30.24
C ARG A 135 13.09 7.42 -29.22
N PHE A 136 11.82 7.32 -29.61
CA PHE A 136 10.68 7.35 -28.71
C PHE A 136 10.18 5.94 -28.49
N SER A 137 9.96 5.54 -27.22
CA SER A 137 9.26 4.30 -26.88
C SER A 137 8.23 4.55 -25.80
N LEU A 138 7.07 3.92 -25.97
CA LEU A 138 5.98 3.89 -25.02
C LEU A 138 5.59 2.44 -24.75
N GLU A 139 5.58 2.06 -23.50
CA GLU A 139 4.94 0.86 -23.00
C GLU A 139 3.75 1.31 -22.15
N PHE A 140 2.57 0.79 -22.42
CA PHE A 140 1.34 1.17 -21.73
C PHE A 140 0.52 -0.07 -21.46
N ASP A 141 0.16 -0.30 -20.19
CA ASP A 141 -0.58 -1.46 -19.74
C ASP A 141 -1.77 -1.05 -18.87
N TYR A 142 -2.90 -1.68 -19.09
CA TYR A 142 -3.99 -1.76 -18.13
C TYR A 142 -3.94 -3.11 -17.45
N TYR A 143 -3.93 -3.11 -16.13
CA TYR A 143 -3.97 -4.32 -15.33
C TYR A 143 -5.17 -4.38 -14.39
N ARG A 144 -5.63 -5.61 -14.12
CA ARG A 144 -6.60 -5.92 -13.07
C ARG A 144 -6.21 -7.21 -12.39
N ARG A 145 -6.06 -7.13 -11.06
CA ARG A 145 -5.78 -8.24 -10.16
C ARG A 145 -6.94 -8.46 -9.23
N ASP A 146 -7.54 -9.63 -9.28
CA ASP A 146 -8.57 -10.08 -8.33
C ASP A 146 -7.94 -11.15 -7.43
N THR A 147 -7.57 -10.79 -6.20
CA THR A 147 -7.14 -11.72 -5.16
C THR A 147 -8.37 -12.24 -4.45
N LYS A 148 -8.52 -13.54 -4.41
CA LYS A 148 -9.63 -14.26 -3.77
C LYS A 148 -9.10 -15.20 -2.71
N GLU A 149 -10.00 -15.57 -1.79
CA GLU A 149 -9.67 -16.56 -0.76
C GLU A 149 -8.49 -16.08 0.10
N MET A 150 -8.43 -14.76 0.34
CA MET A 150 -7.44 -14.19 1.24
C MET A 150 -7.58 -14.78 2.63
N LEU A 151 -6.46 -15.06 3.23
CA LEU A 151 -6.36 -15.53 4.59
C LEU A 151 -6.59 -14.38 5.55
N VAL A 152 -7.66 -14.48 6.32
CA VAL A 152 -8.07 -13.43 7.26
C VAL A 152 -8.41 -14.08 8.60
N ASN A 153 -7.92 -13.48 9.68
CA ASN A 153 -8.34 -13.82 11.02
C ASN A 153 -9.74 -13.26 11.26
N VAL A 154 -10.67 -14.16 11.55
CA VAL A 154 -12.05 -13.84 11.84
C VAL A 154 -12.33 -14.08 13.31
N ASP A 155 -12.79 -13.04 14.01
CA ASP A 155 -13.16 -13.15 15.42
C ASP A 155 -14.30 -14.15 15.61
N VAL A 156 -14.16 -14.99 16.63
CA VAL A 156 -15.17 -15.97 17.02
C VAL A 156 -15.80 -15.57 18.37
N PRO A 157 -17.04 -16.03 18.65
CA PRO A 157 -17.67 -15.75 19.94
C PRO A 157 -16.78 -16.19 21.11
N ALA A 158 -16.68 -15.37 22.15
CA ALA A 158 -15.87 -15.65 23.35
C ALA A 158 -16.21 -17.00 24.03
N SER A 159 -17.42 -17.52 23.81
CA SER A 159 -17.84 -18.85 24.28
C SER A 159 -17.02 -20.01 23.71
N VAL A 160 -16.32 -19.80 22.60
CA VAL A 160 -15.42 -20.79 22.00
C VAL A 160 -14.09 -20.91 22.76
N GLY A 161 -13.75 -19.91 23.58
CA GLY A 161 -12.52 -19.84 24.35
C GLY A 161 -11.28 -19.44 23.53
N LEU A 162 -11.48 -19.03 22.27
CA LEU A 162 -10.44 -18.56 21.35
C LEU A 162 -10.85 -17.19 20.78
N ALA A 163 -9.87 -16.36 20.45
CA ALA A 163 -10.14 -15.01 19.94
C ALA A 163 -10.56 -15.01 18.47
N SER A 164 -9.88 -15.80 17.64
CA SER A 164 -10.10 -15.80 16.20
C SER A 164 -9.77 -17.14 15.54
N VAL A 165 -10.24 -17.32 14.33
CA VAL A 165 -9.90 -18.43 13.44
C VAL A 165 -9.40 -17.88 12.10
N GLU A 166 -8.32 -18.46 11.56
CA GLU A 166 -7.83 -18.12 10.23
C GLU A 166 -8.65 -18.87 9.18
N THR A 167 -9.18 -18.14 8.20
CA THR A 167 -10.04 -18.69 7.16
C THR A 167 -9.91 -17.93 5.84
N ASN A 168 -10.26 -18.57 4.73
CA ASN A 168 -10.21 -18.00 3.39
C ASN A 168 -11.55 -17.30 3.04
N VAL A 169 -11.73 -16.03 3.43
CA VAL A 169 -12.99 -15.29 3.16
C VAL A 169 -12.80 -13.99 2.42
N GLY A 170 -11.63 -13.38 2.45
CA GLY A 170 -11.41 -12.07 1.87
C GLY A 170 -11.23 -12.09 0.36
N SER A 171 -11.67 -11.03 -0.32
CA SER A 171 -11.33 -10.77 -1.71
C SER A 171 -11.02 -9.29 -1.92
N VAL A 172 -9.95 -9.01 -2.67
CA VAL A 172 -9.48 -7.65 -2.95
C VAL A 172 -9.17 -7.52 -4.44
N ARG A 173 -9.59 -6.40 -5.02
CA ARG A 173 -9.25 -5.99 -6.38
C ARG A 173 -8.23 -4.88 -6.36
N ASN A 174 -7.18 -5.04 -7.19
CA ASN A 174 -6.27 -3.96 -7.55
C ASN A 174 -6.35 -3.77 -9.06
N SER A 175 -6.52 -2.53 -9.52
CA SER A 175 -6.53 -2.20 -10.94
C SER A 175 -5.84 -0.87 -11.17
N GLY A 176 -5.32 -0.67 -12.37
CA GLY A 176 -4.64 0.57 -12.70
C GLY A 176 -4.03 0.56 -14.08
N LEU A 177 -3.24 1.58 -14.32
CA LEU A 177 -2.47 1.79 -15.54
C LEU A 177 -1.00 1.82 -15.18
N ASP A 178 -0.20 1.09 -15.94
CA ASP A 178 1.26 1.18 -15.90
C ASP A 178 1.74 1.78 -17.22
N PHE A 179 2.68 2.72 -17.16
CA PHE A 179 3.29 3.25 -18.36
C PHE A 179 4.77 3.54 -18.18
N THR A 180 5.50 3.36 -19.27
CA THR A 180 6.89 3.79 -19.43
C THR A 180 7.01 4.55 -20.71
N VAL A 181 7.47 5.81 -20.65
CA VAL A 181 7.80 6.64 -21.80
C VAL A 181 9.30 6.86 -21.78
N LYS A 182 9.97 6.59 -22.91
CA LYS A 182 11.40 6.87 -23.08
C LYS A 182 11.62 7.71 -24.31
N TRP A 183 12.54 8.64 -24.20
CA TRP A 183 13.13 9.33 -25.32
C TRP A 183 14.65 9.21 -25.22
N GLU A 184 15.28 8.66 -26.26
CA GLU A 184 16.73 8.52 -26.34
C GLU A 184 17.19 9.03 -27.70
N ASP A 185 18.17 9.94 -27.72
CA ASP A 185 18.72 10.46 -28.95
C ASP A 185 20.20 10.81 -28.80
N SER A 186 20.85 11.06 -29.93
CA SER A 186 22.25 11.46 -29.97
C SER A 186 22.50 12.53 -31.01
N PHE A 187 23.34 13.49 -30.65
CA PHE A 187 23.82 14.54 -31.54
C PHE A 187 25.35 14.58 -31.45
N LYS A 188 26.03 14.13 -32.49
CA LYS A 188 27.51 13.94 -32.52
C LYS A 188 27.95 13.07 -31.34
N ASP A 189 28.80 13.62 -30.46
CA ASP A 189 29.35 12.93 -29.30
C ASP A 189 28.43 13.00 -28.06
N PHE A 190 27.35 13.75 -28.14
CA PHE A 190 26.40 13.92 -27.04
C PHE A 190 25.24 12.93 -27.18
N ARG A 191 25.00 12.11 -26.15
CA ARG A 191 23.86 11.20 -26.03
C ARG A 191 23.05 11.60 -24.84
N TYR A 192 21.74 11.54 -24.94
CA TYR A 192 20.85 11.84 -23.83
C TYR A 192 19.62 10.95 -23.87
N GLY A 193 19.05 10.73 -22.69
CA GLY A 193 17.85 9.94 -22.51
C GLY A 193 16.99 10.50 -21.38
N ILE A 194 15.68 10.43 -21.58
CA ILE A 194 14.68 10.73 -20.56
C ILE A 194 13.74 9.54 -20.47
N ARG A 195 13.51 9.05 -19.26
CA ARG A 195 12.59 7.96 -18.97
C ARG A 195 11.58 8.42 -17.92
N LEU A 196 10.31 8.38 -18.25
CA LEU A 196 9.19 8.61 -17.35
C LEU A 196 8.47 7.29 -17.10
N THR A 197 8.26 6.92 -15.86
CA THR A 197 7.48 5.75 -15.45
C THR A 197 6.34 6.18 -14.54
N GLY A 198 5.21 5.50 -14.63
CA GLY A 198 4.09 5.77 -13.75
C GLY A 198 3.15 4.58 -13.62
N THR A 199 2.66 4.40 -12.40
CA THR A 199 1.67 3.37 -12.03
C THR A 199 0.53 4.05 -11.30
N THR A 200 -0.70 3.90 -11.79
CA THR A 200 -1.90 4.25 -11.02
C THR A 200 -2.41 3.01 -10.28
N ILE A 201 -2.96 3.21 -9.08
CA ILE A 201 -3.43 2.11 -8.23
C ILE A 201 -4.82 2.46 -7.69
N LYS A 202 -5.81 1.60 -7.99
CA LYS A 202 -7.09 1.55 -7.31
C LYS A 202 -7.18 0.22 -6.58
N ASN A 203 -7.24 0.28 -5.25
CA ASN A 203 -7.42 -0.86 -4.37
C ASN A 203 -8.85 -0.86 -3.82
N GLU A 204 -9.54 -2.01 -3.80
CA GLU A 204 -10.92 -2.14 -3.34
C GLU A 204 -11.15 -3.54 -2.77
N VAL A 205 -11.67 -3.61 -1.57
CA VAL A 205 -12.14 -4.86 -0.96
C VAL A 205 -13.48 -5.23 -1.60
N THR A 206 -13.54 -6.37 -2.29
CA THR A 206 -14.73 -6.78 -3.06
C THR A 206 -15.62 -7.76 -2.29
N ASN A 207 -15.08 -8.45 -1.31
CA ASN A 207 -15.84 -9.34 -0.44
C ASN A 207 -15.10 -9.53 0.89
N LEU A 208 -15.81 -9.48 1.99
CA LEU A 208 -15.31 -9.76 3.35
C LEU A 208 -16.34 -10.56 4.17
N GLY A 209 -17.38 -11.10 3.50
CA GLY A 209 -18.48 -11.82 4.16
C GLY A 209 -19.34 -10.92 5.03
N GLY A 210 -19.51 -9.64 4.64
CA GLY A 210 -20.28 -8.64 5.40
C GLY A 210 -19.62 -8.19 6.71
N LYS A 211 -18.33 -8.51 6.91
CA LYS A 211 -17.61 -8.15 8.14
C LYS A 211 -16.84 -6.85 7.97
N ARG A 212 -16.57 -6.20 9.11
CA ARG A 212 -15.66 -5.06 9.23
C ARG A 212 -14.50 -5.49 10.12
N ILE A 213 -13.27 -5.25 9.69
CA ILE A 213 -12.06 -5.66 10.41
C ILE A 213 -11.27 -4.44 10.79
N THR A 214 -11.10 -4.23 12.09
CA THR A 214 -10.20 -3.21 12.64
C THR A 214 -8.80 -3.77 12.81
N SER A 215 -7.78 -2.93 12.62
CA SER A 215 -6.38 -3.33 12.78
C SER A 215 -5.49 -2.12 13.02
N GLY A 216 -4.17 -2.35 13.16
CA GLY A 216 -3.21 -1.27 13.32
C GLY A 216 -3.24 -0.67 14.73
N ASP A 217 -3.17 -1.53 15.76
CA ASP A 217 -2.96 -1.07 17.13
C ASP A 217 -1.61 -0.36 17.23
N ILE A 218 -1.65 0.88 17.70
CA ILE A 218 -0.49 1.74 17.90
C ILE A 218 0.10 1.66 19.32
N GLY A 219 -0.24 0.61 20.07
CA GLY A 219 0.27 0.38 21.44
C GLY A 219 -0.67 0.84 22.56
N SER A 220 -1.75 1.54 22.23
CA SER A 220 -2.75 2.06 23.20
C SER A 220 -4.08 1.33 23.16
N GLY A 221 -4.18 0.20 22.46
CA GLY A 221 -5.41 -0.53 22.20
C GLY A 221 -6.35 0.19 21.21
N LYS A 222 -5.85 1.22 20.51
CA LYS A 222 -6.61 1.99 19.51
C LYS A 222 -6.27 1.51 18.11
N SER A 223 -7.22 0.85 17.46
CA SER A 223 -7.06 0.48 16.04
C SER A 223 -7.27 1.71 15.16
N VAL A 224 -6.32 1.97 14.26
CA VAL A 224 -6.33 3.13 13.35
C VAL A 224 -6.81 2.78 11.95
N HIS A 225 -6.88 1.49 11.58
CA HIS A 225 -7.31 1.03 10.28
C HIS A 225 -8.67 0.32 10.35
N MET A 226 -9.41 0.45 9.25
CA MET A 226 -10.60 -0.34 8.96
C MET A 226 -10.44 -1.02 7.60
N THR A 227 -10.98 -2.22 7.49
CA THR A 227 -11.14 -2.95 6.23
C THR A 227 -12.60 -3.38 6.12
N GLU A 228 -13.27 -2.94 5.07
CA GLU A 228 -14.68 -3.27 4.78
C GLU A 228 -14.94 -3.30 3.27
N GLU A 229 -16.04 -3.91 2.86
CA GLU A 229 -16.40 -4.04 1.45
C GLU A 229 -16.65 -2.68 0.79
N GLY A 230 -16.19 -2.51 -0.46
CA GLY A 230 -16.28 -1.27 -1.23
C GLY A 230 -15.19 -0.25 -0.95
N MET A 231 -14.39 -0.42 0.12
CA MET A 231 -13.35 0.49 0.52
C MET A 231 -11.94 -0.06 0.23
N PRO A 232 -10.90 0.78 0.20
CA PRO A 232 -9.52 0.30 0.19
C PRO A 232 -9.19 -0.52 1.43
N ILE A 233 -8.34 -1.55 1.26
CA ILE A 233 -7.87 -2.34 2.41
C ILE A 233 -7.11 -1.46 3.41
N LYS A 234 -7.40 -1.60 4.70
CA LYS A 234 -6.70 -0.89 5.79
C LYS A 234 -6.68 0.63 5.61
N TYR A 235 -7.77 1.24 5.18
CA TYR A 235 -7.88 2.68 5.19
C TYR A 235 -7.90 3.21 6.63
N PHE A 236 -7.48 4.47 6.83
CA PHE A 236 -7.52 5.10 8.15
C PHE A 236 -8.96 5.44 8.52
N TYR A 237 -9.37 5.05 9.72
CA TYR A 237 -10.74 5.14 10.20
C TYR A 237 -10.80 5.82 11.55
N GLY A 238 -11.44 6.98 11.61
CA GLY A 238 -11.51 7.79 12.82
C GLY A 238 -12.43 8.99 12.67
N TYR A 239 -12.36 9.90 13.62
CA TYR A 239 -13.18 11.10 13.64
C TYR A 239 -12.58 12.19 12.73
N LYS A 240 -13.47 12.96 12.10
CA LYS A 240 -13.10 14.16 11.38
C LYS A 240 -13.24 15.36 12.30
N THR A 241 -12.20 16.19 12.40
CA THR A 241 -12.21 17.41 13.21
C THR A 241 -12.77 18.57 12.41
N ILE A 242 -13.60 19.41 13.04
CA ILE A 242 -14.20 20.63 12.45
C ILE A 242 -13.78 21.90 13.14
N GLY A 243 -13.16 21.81 14.32
CA GLY A 243 -12.71 22.98 15.07
C GLY A 243 -12.24 22.66 16.47
N ILE A 244 -12.12 23.69 17.28
CA ILE A 244 -11.79 23.65 18.71
C ILE A 244 -12.83 24.49 19.43
N PHE A 245 -13.45 23.97 20.49
CA PHE A 245 -14.37 24.72 21.33
C PHE A 245 -13.70 25.94 21.93
N GLN A 246 -14.29 27.13 21.72
CA GLN A 246 -13.70 28.38 22.15
C GLN A 246 -14.22 28.87 23.50
N SER A 247 -15.42 28.42 23.92
CA SER A 247 -16.04 28.83 25.19
C SER A 247 -17.05 27.80 25.70
N ASN A 248 -17.48 27.96 26.95
CA ASN A 248 -18.58 27.14 27.51
C ASN A 248 -19.90 27.43 26.82
N GLU A 249 -20.16 28.67 26.44
CA GLU A 249 -21.38 29.09 25.74
C GLU A 249 -21.51 28.37 24.40
N GLU A 250 -20.39 28.19 23.67
CA GLU A 250 -20.36 27.40 22.41
C GLU A 250 -20.69 25.93 22.70
N ILE A 251 -20.11 25.33 23.75
CA ILE A 251 -20.42 23.95 24.14
C ILE A 251 -21.90 23.77 24.44
N GLU A 252 -22.49 24.73 25.19
CA GLU A 252 -23.93 24.70 25.50
C GLU A 252 -24.80 24.86 24.26
N GLN A 253 -24.40 25.65 23.26
CA GLN A 253 -25.11 25.73 21.98
C GLN A 253 -25.11 24.37 21.25
N TYR A 254 -23.97 23.70 21.18
CA TYR A 254 -23.87 22.35 20.57
C TYR A 254 -24.71 21.33 21.38
N ASN A 255 -24.70 21.40 22.71
CA ASN A 255 -25.51 20.53 23.57
C ASN A 255 -27.01 20.78 23.37
N ALA A 256 -27.44 22.04 23.22
CA ALA A 256 -28.82 22.35 22.92
C ALA A 256 -29.27 21.80 21.56
N MET A 257 -28.43 21.84 20.56
CA MET A 257 -28.70 21.23 19.25
C MET A 257 -28.83 19.69 19.39
N ALA A 258 -27.95 19.04 20.12
CA ALA A 258 -28.00 17.60 20.37
C ALA A 258 -29.25 17.19 21.18
N ALA A 259 -29.63 17.94 22.16
CA ALA A 259 -30.86 17.71 22.95
C ALA A 259 -32.12 17.83 22.06
N ALA A 260 -32.16 18.84 21.17
CA ALA A 260 -33.25 19.01 20.22
C ALA A 260 -33.31 17.86 19.19
N ALA A 261 -32.20 17.43 18.68
CA ALA A 261 -32.12 16.34 17.69
C ALA A 261 -32.50 14.98 18.28
N SER A 262 -32.04 14.68 19.49
CA SER A 262 -32.28 13.37 20.16
C SER A 262 -33.63 13.29 20.91
N GLY A 263 -34.26 14.42 21.22
CA GLY A 263 -35.42 14.48 22.10
C GLY A 263 -35.10 14.25 23.60
N ASP A 264 -33.82 14.17 23.96
CA ASP A 264 -33.34 14.00 25.34
C ASP A 264 -32.61 15.25 25.80
N ALA A 265 -33.22 15.98 26.73
CA ALA A 265 -32.69 17.23 27.28
C ALA A 265 -31.32 17.10 27.98
N LYS A 266 -30.86 15.87 28.28
CA LYS A 266 -29.56 15.59 28.90
C LYS A 266 -28.49 15.17 27.86
N LYS A 267 -28.88 15.02 26.59
CA LYS A 267 -27.97 14.61 25.55
C LYS A 267 -26.96 15.71 25.27
N LYS A 268 -25.68 15.32 25.23
CA LYS A 268 -24.59 16.22 24.90
C LYS A 268 -24.14 15.93 23.46
N TYR A 269 -23.74 16.97 22.75
CA TYR A 269 -23.15 16.82 21.41
C TYR A 269 -21.90 15.94 21.46
N GLN A 270 -21.00 16.26 22.36
CA GLN A 270 -19.77 15.49 22.60
C GLN A 270 -19.54 15.42 24.12
N ALA A 271 -19.34 14.22 24.65
CA ALA A 271 -19.18 14.01 26.07
C ALA A 271 -17.82 14.49 26.60
N ASN A 272 -17.76 14.95 27.82
CA ASN A 272 -16.54 15.27 28.56
C ASN A 272 -15.62 16.27 27.84
N VAL A 273 -16.19 17.36 27.32
CA VAL A 273 -15.46 18.44 26.65
C VAL A 273 -15.41 19.71 27.51
N ALA A 274 -14.39 20.51 27.25
CA ALA A 274 -14.23 21.87 27.78
C ALA A 274 -13.62 22.79 26.71
N PRO A 275 -13.61 24.11 26.88
CA PRO A 275 -12.96 25.04 25.99
C PRO A 275 -11.50 24.61 25.69
N GLY A 276 -11.13 24.61 24.42
CA GLY A 276 -9.84 24.12 23.94
C GLY A 276 -9.82 22.67 23.47
N ASP A 277 -10.90 21.91 23.64
CA ASP A 277 -11.02 20.55 23.11
C ASP A 277 -11.46 20.54 21.66
N LEU A 278 -11.07 19.48 20.90
CA LEU A 278 -11.46 19.27 19.52
C LEU A 278 -12.98 19.09 19.39
N ILE A 279 -13.57 19.66 18.35
CA ILE A 279 -14.93 19.43 17.91
C ILE A 279 -14.87 18.41 16.76
N TYR A 280 -15.60 17.32 16.90
CA TYR A 280 -15.76 16.31 15.85
C TYR A 280 -17.00 16.56 15.02
N ALA A 281 -16.95 16.12 13.74
CA ALA A 281 -18.07 16.20 12.83
C ALA A 281 -19.09 15.08 13.15
N ASP A 282 -20.35 15.44 13.23
CA ASP A 282 -21.47 14.52 13.17
C ASP A 282 -21.62 14.06 11.72
N THR A 283 -21.18 12.84 11.41
CA THR A 283 -21.13 12.30 10.05
C THR A 283 -22.35 11.46 9.71
N ASP A 284 -23.06 10.93 10.69
CA ASP A 284 -24.28 10.16 10.50
C ASP A 284 -25.56 11.04 10.59
N GLY A 285 -25.42 12.29 11.01
CA GLY A 285 -26.50 13.28 11.07
C GLY A 285 -27.49 13.09 12.22
N ASN A 286 -27.08 12.37 13.26
CA ASN A 286 -27.94 12.14 14.43
C ASN A 286 -27.94 13.28 15.44
N GLY A 287 -27.07 14.30 15.25
CA GLY A 287 -27.00 15.52 16.07
C GLY A 287 -26.05 15.42 17.27
N TYR A 288 -25.30 14.34 17.45
CA TYR A 288 -24.35 14.17 18.55
C TYR A 288 -23.27 13.13 18.20
N ILE A 289 -22.10 13.21 18.82
CA ILE A 289 -20.95 12.38 18.50
C ILE A 289 -21.02 11.00 19.16
N THR A 290 -20.89 9.97 18.34
CA THR A 290 -20.85 8.54 18.71
C THR A 290 -19.68 7.82 18.01
N ALA A 291 -19.57 6.52 18.22
CA ALA A 291 -18.62 5.69 17.49
C ALA A 291 -18.94 5.57 15.98
N GLU A 292 -20.21 5.81 15.61
CA GLU A 292 -20.69 5.73 14.21
C GLU A 292 -20.25 6.95 13.38
N ASP A 293 -19.83 8.06 14.03
CA ASP A 293 -19.30 9.25 13.37
C ASP A 293 -17.87 9.09 12.86
N ARG A 294 -17.25 7.94 13.11
CA ARG A 294 -15.95 7.63 12.51
C ARG A 294 -16.12 7.36 11.03
N THR A 295 -15.24 7.93 10.24
CA THR A 295 -15.29 7.91 8.77
C THR A 295 -13.93 7.60 8.14
N ASP A 296 -13.89 7.50 6.81
CA ASP A 296 -12.66 7.37 6.02
C ASP A 296 -11.82 8.65 6.13
N LEU A 297 -10.61 8.51 6.63
CA LEU A 297 -9.59 9.56 6.73
C LEU A 297 -8.51 9.45 5.66
N GLY A 298 -8.64 8.50 4.73
CA GLY A 298 -7.73 8.25 3.63
C GLY A 298 -6.97 6.93 3.74
N SER A 299 -6.34 6.55 2.65
CA SER A 299 -5.67 5.25 2.51
C SER A 299 -4.15 5.37 2.61
N PRO A 300 -3.45 4.39 3.23
CA PRO A 300 -1.99 4.29 3.15
C PRO A 300 -1.49 3.89 1.77
N THR A 301 -2.36 3.34 0.91
CA THR A 301 -1.99 2.93 -0.45
C THR A 301 -1.90 4.15 -1.37
N PRO A 302 -0.76 4.37 -2.05
CA PRO A 302 -0.65 5.47 -3.00
C PRO A 302 -1.60 5.26 -4.19
N LYS A 303 -2.16 6.37 -4.70
CA LYS A 303 -2.96 6.37 -5.93
C LYS A 303 -2.10 6.42 -7.18
N PHE A 304 -0.90 6.99 -7.06
CA PHE A 304 0.07 7.10 -8.13
C PHE A 304 1.50 6.96 -7.61
N ILE A 305 2.30 6.15 -8.30
CA ILE A 305 3.75 6.03 -8.11
C ILE A 305 4.41 6.42 -9.41
N GLY A 306 5.40 7.32 -9.36
CA GLY A 306 6.09 7.79 -10.56
C GLY A 306 7.59 7.83 -10.40
N GLY A 307 8.29 7.77 -11.53
CA GLY A 307 9.73 7.89 -11.62
C GLY A 307 10.16 8.69 -12.85
N LEU A 308 11.22 9.49 -12.71
CA LEU A 308 11.86 10.21 -13.80
C LEU A 308 13.36 9.90 -13.78
N GLY A 309 13.85 9.28 -14.87
CA GLY A 309 15.26 9.04 -15.11
C GLY A 309 15.78 9.97 -16.19
N ILE A 310 16.92 10.60 -15.97
CA ILE A 310 17.62 11.43 -16.95
C ILE A 310 19.03 10.90 -17.08
N THR A 311 19.48 10.65 -18.32
CA THR A 311 20.83 10.23 -18.63
C THR A 311 21.45 11.17 -19.66
N ALA A 312 22.73 11.46 -19.51
CA ALA A 312 23.49 12.22 -20.49
C ALA A 312 24.91 11.66 -20.57
N ALA A 313 25.48 11.65 -21.79
CA ALA A 313 26.88 11.25 -21.97
C ALA A 313 27.55 12.13 -23.03
N TRP A 314 28.78 12.57 -22.75
CA TRP A 314 29.55 13.43 -23.63
C TRP A 314 31.06 13.25 -23.42
N LYS A 315 31.77 12.85 -24.47
CA LYS A 315 33.25 12.75 -24.50
C LYS A 315 33.87 12.07 -23.28
N GLY A 316 33.28 10.93 -22.86
CA GLY A 316 33.74 10.14 -21.73
C GLY A 316 33.05 10.47 -20.41
N PHE A 317 32.43 11.63 -20.26
CA PHE A 317 31.54 11.93 -19.13
C PHE A 317 30.20 11.23 -19.30
N ASP A 318 29.64 10.74 -18.22
CA ASP A 318 28.29 10.21 -18.12
C ASP A 318 27.60 10.71 -16.83
N LEU A 319 26.33 11.05 -16.95
CA LEU A 319 25.47 11.51 -15.87
C LEU A 319 24.19 10.68 -15.84
N SER A 320 23.79 10.23 -14.68
CA SER A 320 22.48 9.63 -14.42
C SER A 320 21.82 10.30 -13.23
N ILE A 321 20.54 10.65 -13.37
CA ILE A 321 19.70 11.22 -12.31
C ILE A 321 18.41 10.43 -12.28
N ASP A 322 18.05 9.89 -11.10
CA ASP A 322 16.79 9.22 -10.88
C ASP A 322 15.99 9.89 -9.76
N LEU A 323 14.75 10.24 -10.07
CA LEU A 323 13.75 10.74 -9.15
C LEU A 323 12.62 9.70 -9.00
N GLN A 324 12.09 9.59 -7.80
CA GLN A 324 10.94 8.74 -7.49
C GLN A 324 9.96 9.49 -6.59
N GLY A 325 8.66 9.29 -6.81
CA GLY A 325 7.63 9.88 -5.98
C GLY A 325 6.40 8.98 -5.80
N ASN A 326 5.74 9.15 -4.65
CA ASN A 326 4.46 8.55 -4.34
C ASN A 326 3.45 9.67 -4.07
N PHE A 327 2.21 9.48 -4.52
CA PHE A 327 1.17 10.49 -4.40
C PHE A 327 -0.18 9.86 -4.07
N GLY A 328 -0.98 10.60 -3.29
CA GLY A 328 -2.35 10.24 -2.95
C GLY A 328 -2.49 9.26 -1.78
N ASN A 329 -1.41 8.92 -1.10
CA ASN A 329 -1.45 8.15 0.14
C ASN A 329 -1.43 9.06 1.37
N LYS A 330 -1.89 8.50 2.47
CA LYS A 330 -1.86 9.11 3.80
C LYS A 330 -0.94 8.31 4.73
N ILE A 331 -0.49 8.96 5.79
CA ILE A 331 0.30 8.35 6.87
C ILE A 331 -0.34 8.74 8.20
N TYR A 332 -0.51 7.79 9.09
CA TYR A 332 -0.91 8.08 10.47
C TYR A 332 0.35 8.38 11.29
N ASN A 333 0.42 9.59 11.85
CA ASN A 333 1.54 10.00 12.70
C ASN A 333 1.36 9.45 14.13
N ALA A 334 1.65 8.17 14.31
CA ALA A 334 1.53 7.49 15.60
C ALA A 334 2.46 8.12 16.66
N LYS A 335 3.64 8.63 16.25
CA LYS A 335 4.55 9.34 17.16
C LYS A 335 3.88 10.55 17.79
N GLN A 336 3.13 11.33 17.01
CA GLN A 336 2.41 12.49 17.53
C GLN A 336 1.22 12.06 18.39
N ALA A 337 0.49 11.01 17.99
CA ALA A 337 -0.65 10.50 18.72
C ALA A 337 -0.27 9.95 20.12
N GLU A 338 0.85 9.22 20.21
CA GLU A 338 1.31 8.60 21.47
C GLU A 338 2.03 9.59 22.40
N ARG A 339 2.87 10.48 21.86
CA ARG A 339 3.63 11.47 22.68
C ARG A 339 2.75 12.50 23.37
N ASN A 340 1.49 12.58 23.02
CA ASN A 340 0.54 13.48 23.64
C ASN A 340 -0.09 12.90 24.91
N ALA A 341 0.25 11.67 25.32
CA ALA A 341 -0.39 10.96 26.43
C ALA A 341 0.10 11.36 27.84
N GLY A 342 0.83 12.46 27.98
CA GLY A 342 1.09 13.10 29.26
C GLY A 342 2.23 12.54 30.11
N VAL A 343 2.81 11.39 29.75
CA VAL A 343 3.95 10.76 30.47
C VAL A 343 5.28 10.93 29.74
N ASP A 344 5.22 11.30 28.45
CA ASP A 344 6.40 11.51 27.61
C ASP A 344 6.68 13.01 27.42
N ASN A 345 7.87 13.31 26.88
CA ASN A 345 8.19 14.66 26.48
C ASN A 345 7.31 15.13 25.33
N TRP A 346 6.68 16.27 25.51
CA TRP A 346 5.77 16.89 24.54
C TRP A 346 6.53 17.36 23.30
N ASP A 347 5.87 17.29 22.17
CA ASP A 347 6.39 17.88 20.93
C ASP A 347 6.41 19.42 21.03
N ARG A 348 7.39 20.06 20.38
CA ARG A 348 7.52 21.52 20.39
C ARG A 348 6.27 22.24 19.85
N SER A 349 5.51 21.60 18.95
CA SER A 349 4.27 22.15 18.42
C SER A 349 3.23 22.46 19.51
N PHE A 350 3.30 21.78 20.67
CA PHE A 350 2.43 22.08 21.81
C PHE A 350 2.64 23.46 22.45
N LEU A 351 3.70 24.16 22.12
CA LEU A 351 3.86 25.56 22.51
C LEU A 351 2.76 26.44 21.89
N ASP A 352 2.27 26.07 20.71
CA ASP A 352 1.20 26.77 20.00
C ASP A 352 -0.21 26.23 20.29
N ARG A 353 -0.37 25.41 21.34
CA ARG A 353 -1.65 24.85 21.76
C ARG A 353 -2.66 25.94 22.11
N TRP A 354 -3.92 25.55 22.05
CA TRP A 354 -5.01 26.41 22.50
C TRP A 354 -4.85 26.78 23.97
N THR A 355 -4.97 28.07 24.26
CA THR A 355 -5.10 28.67 25.58
C THR A 355 -6.02 29.85 25.45
N GLU A 356 -6.51 30.43 26.58
CA GLU A 356 -7.33 31.63 26.53
C GLU A 356 -6.66 32.81 25.81
N ASN A 357 -5.33 32.86 25.84
CA ASN A 357 -4.52 33.87 25.18
C ASN A 357 -4.05 33.49 23.75
N ASN A 358 -4.26 32.24 23.33
CA ASN A 358 -3.93 31.72 22.00
C ASN A 358 -5.06 30.86 21.46
N ARG A 359 -6.13 31.51 21.00
CA ARG A 359 -7.34 30.85 20.49
C ARG A 359 -7.27 30.50 19.01
N ASN A 360 -6.39 31.16 18.25
CA ASN A 360 -6.23 30.96 16.80
C ASN A 360 -5.17 29.89 16.53
N THR A 361 -5.48 28.66 16.86
CA THR A 361 -4.61 27.50 16.65
C THR A 361 -5.43 26.26 16.28
N SER A 362 -4.82 25.31 15.57
CA SER A 362 -5.38 23.97 15.30
C SER A 362 -4.98 22.93 16.34
N ILE A 363 -4.16 23.30 17.33
CA ILE A 363 -3.67 22.40 18.37
C ILE A 363 -4.54 22.55 19.61
N PRO A 364 -5.25 21.50 20.05
CA PRO A 364 -6.14 21.56 21.20
C PRO A 364 -5.38 21.86 22.49
N ARG A 365 -6.13 22.20 23.54
CA ARG A 365 -5.57 22.33 24.87
C ARG A 365 -4.87 21.03 25.32
N MET A 366 -3.96 21.17 26.24
CA MET A 366 -3.25 20.04 26.82
C MET A 366 -4.17 19.28 27.79
N THR A 367 -4.32 17.99 27.59
CA THR A 367 -5.00 17.04 28.48
C THR A 367 -4.15 15.78 28.62
N PHE A 368 -4.33 14.99 29.65
CA PHE A 368 -3.63 13.70 29.78
C PHE A 368 -4.31 12.58 28.97
N GLU A 369 -5.60 12.66 28.81
CA GLU A 369 -6.44 11.70 28.09
C GLU A 369 -7.72 12.39 27.59
N GLY A 370 -8.59 11.65 26.94
CA GLY A 370 -9.91 12.13 26.51
C GLY A 370 -10.01 12.35 25.01
N ASN A 371 -10.98 13.17 24.63
CA ASN A 371 -11.40 13.35 23.24
C ASN A 371 -10.28 13.81 22.31
N ASN A 372 -9.34 14.62 22.78
CA ASN A 372 -8.25 15.15 21.97
C ASN A 372 -7.28 14.06 21.45
N TYR A 373 -7.37 12.84 21.98
CA TYR A 373 -6.54 11.68 21.62
C TYR A 373 -7.29 10.57 20.88
N PHE A 374 -8.51 10.83 20.47
CA PHE A 374 -9.21 9.88 19.61
C PHE A 374 -8.52 9.78 18.25
N VAL A 375 -8.61 8.60 17.64
CA VAL A 375 -8.16 8.41 16.27
C VAL A 375 -8.93 9.37 15.37
N SER A 376 -8.22 10.31 14.77
CA SER A 376 -8.82 11.41 14.00
C SER A 376 -7.89 11.87 12.87
N ASP A 377 -8.43 12.70 11.99
CA ASP A 377 -7.70 13.33 10.88
C ASP A 377 -6.56 14.24 11.35
N ARG A 378 -6.57 14.68 12.62
CA ARG A 378 -5.46 15.41 13.24
C ARG A 378 -4.12 14.71 13.09
N TYR A 379 -4.10 13.38 13.16
CA TYR A 379 -2.91 12.55 13.10
C TYR A 379 -2.68 11.92 11.71
N VAL A 380 -3.54 12.25 10.73
CA VAL A 380 -3.44 11.72 9.38
C VAL A 380 -2.82 12.76 8.46
N GLU A 381 -1.58 12.55 8.10
CA GLU A 381 -0.80 13.45 7.28
C GLU A 381 -0.70 13.00 5.81
N SER A 382 -0.25 13.90 4.94
CA SER A 382 0.04 13.54 3.55
C SER A 382 1.28 12.65 3.48
N GLY A 383 1.15 11.49 2.84
CA GLY A 383 2.29 10.61 2.55
C GLY A 383 2.98 10.91 1.23
N ASN A 384 2.61 12.01 0.56
CA ASN A 384 3.21 12.38 -0.71
C ASN A 384 4.68 12.75 -0.53
N TYR A 385 5.50 12.25 -1.44
CA TYR A 385 6.89 12.66 -1.51
C TYR A 385 7.44 12.57 -2.93
N VAL A 386 8.48 13.35 -3.20
CA VAL A 386 9.41 13.17 -4.31
C VAL A 386 10.82 13.10 -3.73
N LYS A 387 11.58 12.09 -4.11
CA LYS A 387 12.97 11.96 -3.69
C LYS A 387 13.92 11.93 -4.87
N LEU A 388 15.06 12.59 -4.70
CA LEU A 388 16.22 12.42 -5.57
C LEU A 388 16.93 11.13 -5.13
N GLN A 389 16.59 10.04 -5.87
CA GLN A 389 16.98 8.69 -5.46
C GLN A 389 18.45 8.43 -5.74
N THR A 390 18.92 8.77 -6.94
CA THR A 390 20.31 8.54 -7.35
C THR A 390 20.79 9.69 -8.21
N VAL A 391 22.02 10.12 -7.97
CA VAL A 391 22.80 10.94 -8.90
C VAL A 391 24.14 10.27 -9.05
N GLU A 392 24.51 9.97 -10.28
CA GLU A 392 25.81 9.40 -10.62
C GLU A 392 26.48 10.24 -11.70
N LEU A 393 27.71 10.65 -11.48
CA LEU A 393 28.57 11.31 -12.45
C LEU A 393 29.83 10.48 -12.65
N GLY A 394 30.05 10.00 -13.86
CA GLY A 394 31.17 9.17 -14.24
C GLY A 394 32.06 9.81 -15.30
N TYR A 395 33.30 9.35 -15.34
CA TYR A 395 34.23 9.65 -16.43
C TYR A 395 34.98 8.39 -16.86
N THR A 396 34.84 8.04 -18.12
CA THR A 396 35.58 6.95 -18.76
C THR A 396 36.77 7.49 -19.50
N PHE A 397 37.96 7.06 -19.11
CA PHE A 397 39.20 7.51 -19.72
C PHE A 397 39.35 7.00 -21.18
N PRO A 398 39.93 7.82 -22.09
CA PRO A 398 40.12 7.41 -23.47
C PRO A 398 41.00 6.16 -23.59
N LYS A 399 40.59 5.22 -24.45
CA LYS A 399 41.33 3.94 -24.68
C LYS A 399 42.80 4.15 -25.00
N ASN A 400 43.12 5.15 -25.83
CA ASN A 400 44.50 5.45 -26.24
C ASN A 400 45.42 5.82 -25.05
N LEU A 401 44.86 6.45 -24.02
CA LEU A 401 45.59 6.78 -22.79
C LEU A 401 45.77 5.53 -21.92
N MET A 402 44.73 4.72 -21.80
CA MET A 402 44.71 3.52 -20.96
C MET A 402 45.63 2.42 -21.51
N GLN A 403 45.71 2.28 -22.81
CA GLN A 403 46.62 1.34 -23.46
C GLN A 403 48.10 1.60 -23.13
N LYS A 404 48.50 2.88 -22.94
CA LYS A 404 49.86 3.24 -22.54
C LYS A 404 50.26 2.73 -21.16
N VAL A 405 49.26 2.51 -20.30
CA VAL A 405 49.45 2.00 -18.94
C VAL A 405 48.96 0.57 -18.78
N HIS A 406 48.76 -0.15 -19.91
CA HIS A 406 48.30 -1.55 -19.96
C HIS A 406 46.95 -1.81 -19.27
N ILE A 407 46.09 -0.81 -19.20
CA ILE A 407 44.74 -0.91 -18.68
C ILE A 407 43.75 -0.95 -19.88
N GLN A 408 42.81 -1.89 -19.88
CA GLN A 408 41.84 -2.02 -20.97
C GLN A 408 40.73 -0.96 -20.89
N ASN A 409 40.26 -0.70 -19.70
CA ASN A 409 39.21 0.29 -19.42
C ASN A 409 39.31 0.81 -17.97
N LEU A 410 39.19 2.11 -17.80
CA LEU A 410 39.10 2.77 -16.49
C LEU A 410 37.97 3.75 -16.53
N ARG A 411 37.00 3.57 -15.61
CA ARG A 411 35.95 4.54 -15.32
C ARG A 411 36.00 4.89 -13.85
N LEU A 412 36.06 6.18 -13.54
CA LEU A 412 35.88 6.71 -12.21
C LEU A 412 34.48 7.32 -12.12
N TYR A 413 33.80 7.10 -11.02
CA TYR A 413 32.48 7.69 -10.82
C TYR A 413 32.26 8.10 -9.38
N PHE A 414 31.40 9.09 -9.21
CA PHE A 414 30.84 9.52 -7.93
C PHE A 414 29.35 9.22 -7.95
N SER A 415 28.82 8.55 -6.91
CA SER A 415 27.42 8.21 -6.78
C SER A 415 26.89 8.64 -5.43
N GLY A 416 25.72 9.27 -5.43
CA GLY A 416 24.97 9.64 -4.25
C GLY A 416 23.56 9.05 -4.29
N ASN A 417 23.10 8.45 -3.20
CA ASN A 417 21.79 7.85 -3.08
C ASN A 417 20.96 8.52 -2.00
N ASN A 418 19.64 8.68 -2.26
CA ASN A 418 18.67 9.26 -1.33
C ASN A 418 19.07 10.65 -0.84
N LEU A 419 19.54 11.49 -1.76
CA LEU A 419 20.17 12.78 -1.41
C LEU A 419 19.19 13.83 -0.90
N LEU A 420 17.98 13.88 -1.48
CA LEU A 420 16.96 14.87 -1.14
C LEU A 420 15.59 14.25 -1.07
N TYR A 421 14.80 14.69 -0.10
CA TYR A 421 13.39 14.36 0.06
C TYR A 421 12.56 15.65 0.07
N PHE A 422 11.55 15.69 -0.78
CA PHE A 422 10.53 16.75 -0.81
C PHE A 422 9.22 16.14 -0.33
N THR A 423 8.79 16.45 0.87
CA THR A 423 7.59 15.93 1.51
C THR A 423 7.00 16.96 2.45
N ASN A 424 5.69 16.88 2.68
CA ASN A 424 5.00 17.66 3.71
C ASN A 424 4.82 16.86 5.02
N TYR A 425 5.37 15.66 5.10
CA TYR A 425 5.36 14.86 6.32
C TYR A 425 6.42 15.40 7.30
N ASN A 426 6.01 15.68 8.55
CA ASN A 426 6.85 16.22 9.62
C ASN A 426 7.37 15.15 10.58
#